data_64fea63f4c5891080367d2b13b6d9c5d
#
_entry.id   64fea63f4c5891080367d2b13b6d9c5d
#
_cell.length_a   1.000
_cell.length_b   1.000
_cell.length_c   1.000
_cell.angle_alpha   90.00
_cell.angle_beta   90.00
_cell.angle_gamma   90.00
#
_symmetry.space_group_name_H-M   'P 1'
#
loop_
_entity.id
_entity.type
_entity.pdbx_description
1 polymer ?
#
loop_
_entity_poly.entity_id
_entity_poly.type
_entity_poly.pdbx_seq_one_letter_code
_entity_poly.pdbx_strand_id
1 'polypeptide(L)'
;LDERYQELRPRGQVDLVVIGCPQASLEEMRTTAAALRTHMEFGESVPNQRLWVFTSQENYALAEADGTISILEEAGSLVLVDTCPEVTPYNREKYNHLLTNSMKAEHYLTSGLNRIPTSVASIQECVRHAIDPHLAKGPTPKLTQASHGGQKSSKTHQTGLKSIAGSGLSSQGDFLIEGTAMVT
;
A
#
# COMPACT_ATOMS: atom_id res chain seq x y z
N LEU A 1 -4.25 -5.80 18.36
CA LEU A 1 -3.80 -6.04 16.97
C LEU A 1 -4.62 -7.16 16.32
N ASP A 2 -4.83 -8.26 17.00
CA ASP A 2 -5.54 -9.43 16.45
C ASP A 2 -7.01 -9.14 16.14
N GLU A 3 -7.73 -8.45 17.04
CA GLU A 3 -9.13 -8.07 16.80
C GLU A 3 -9.28 -7.18 15.56
N ARG A 4 -8.43 -6.14 15.43
CA ARG A 4 -8.46 -5.26 14.27
C ARG A 4 -8.12 -5.99 12.97
N TYR A 5 -7.15 -6.90 13.02
CA TYR A 5 -6.81 -7.73 11.87
C TYR A 5 -7.99 -8.62 11.45
N GLN A 6 -8.70 -9.22 12.41
CA GLN A 6 -9.88 -10.05 12.12
C GLN A 6 -11.05 -9.23 11.52
N GLU A 7 -11.22 -7.99 11.95
CA GLU A 7 -12.22 -7.08 11.38
C GLU A 7 -11.94 -6.74 9.91
N LEU A 8 -10.65 -6.63 9.54
CA LEU A 8 -10.19 -6.24 8.22
C LEU A 8 -10.07 -7.41 7.24
N ARG A 9 -10.31 -8.65 7.67
CA ARG A 9 -10.27 -9.80 6.78
C ARG A 9 -11.31 -9.70 5.66
N PRO A 10 -11.02 -10.26 4.46
CA PRO A 10 -11.95 -10.22 3.35
C PRO A 10 -13.24 -10.99 3.68
N ARG A 11 -14.38 -10.33 3.50
CA ARG A 11 -15.72 -10.90 3.74
C ARG A 11 -16.57 -10.99 2.48
N GLY A 12 -15.99 -10.66 1.33
CA GLY A 12 -16.67 -10.65 0.04
C GLY A 12 -15.70 -10.91 -1.11
N GLN A 13 -16.22 -10.82 -2.32
CA GLN A 13 -15.40 -10.93 -3.51
C GLN A 13 -14.32 -9.83 -3.50
N VAL A 14 -13.09 -10.25 -3.81
CA VAL A 14 -11.95 -9.35 -3.99
C VAL A 14 -11.76 -9.15 -5.49
N ASP A 15 -11.69 -7.89 -5.93
CA ASP A 15 -11.52 -7.58 -7.35
C ASP A 15 -10.05 -7.50 -7.75
N LEU A 16 -9.19 -7.02 -6.85
CA LEU A 16 -7.76 -6.88 -7.07
C LEU A 16 -6.98 -7.06 -5.77
N VAL A 17 -5.86 -7.73 -5.86
CA VAL A 17 -4.89 -7.87 -4.78
C VAL A 17 -3.71 -6.94 -5.04
N VAL A 18 -3.29 -6.20 -4.02
CA VAL A 18 -2.15 -5.28 -4.08
C VAL A 18 -1.15 -5.61 -2.97
N ILE A 19 0.09 -5.87 -3.32
CA ILE A 19 1.19 -6.17 -2.40
C ILE A 19 2.25 -5.07 -2.49
N GLY A 20 2.76 -4.66 -1.34
CA GLY A 20 3.80 -3.64 -1.23
C GLY A 20 3.24 -2.26 -0.88
N CYS A 21 3.41 -1.85 0.39
CA CYS A 21 3.05 -0.51 0.82
C CYS A 21 4.11 0.05 1.81
N PRO A 22 4.83 1.08 1.33
CA PRO A 22 4.75 1.71 0.01
C PRO A 22 5.25 0.84 -1.13
N GLN A 23 6.22 -0.02 -0.89
CA GLN A 23 6.88 -0.90 -1.86
C GLN A 23 7.24 -2.23 -1.20
N ALA A 24 7.03 -3.32 -1.90
CA ALA A 24 7.40 -4.65 -1.44
C ALA A 24 8.92 -4.76 -1.32
N SER A 25 9.37 -5.33 -0.23
CA SER A 25 10.75 -5.77 -0.05
C SER A 25 11.04 -6.98 -0.97
N LEU A 26 12.32 -7.23 -1.21
CA LEU A 26 12.76 -8.42 -1.94
C LEU A 26 12.22 -9.71 -1.29
N GLU A 27 12.16 -9.77 0.03
CA GLU A 27 11.64 -10.93 0.78
C GLU A 27 10.11 -11.11 0.57
N GLU A 28 9.34 -10.03 0.57
CA GLU A 28 7.90 -10.10 0.27
C GLU A 28 7.65 -10.55 -1.16
N MET A 29 8.45 -10.11 -2.13
CA MET A 29 8.36 -10.57 -3.52
C MET A 29 8.70 -12.06 -3.64
N ARG A 30 9.78 -12.52 -3.00
CA ARG A 30 10.15 -13.94 -2.95
C ARG A 30 9.07 -14.81 -2.29
N THR A 31 8.51 -14.33 -1.19
CA THR A 31 7.40 -15.02 -0.49
C THR A 31 6.17 -15.12 -1.40
N THR A 32 5.85 -14.05 -2.13
CA THR A 32 4.74 -14.04 -3.09
C THR A 32 4.99 -15.00 -4.24
N ALA A 33 6.19 -14.98 -4.82
CA ALA A 33 6.59 -15.88 -5.91
C ALA A 33 6.58 -17.35 -5.46
N ALA A 34 7.06 -17.64 -4.26
CA ALA A 34 7.02 -19.00 -3.70
C ALA A 34 5.59 -19.53 -3.54
N ALA A 35 4.67 -18.67 -3.03
CA ALA A 35 3.26 -19.01 -2.91
C ALA A 35 2.62 -19.26 -4.29
N LEU A 36 2.89 -18.40 -5.28
CA LEU A 36 2.40 -18.59 -6.66
C LEU A 36 2.94 -19.86 -7.31
N ARG A 37 4.22 -20.16 -7.14
CA ARG A 37 4.83 -21.36 -7.69
C ARG A 37 4.12 -22.64 -7.26
N THR A 38 3.71 -22.71 -5.97
CA THR A 38 2.94 -23.85 -5.47
C THR A 38 1.64 -24.03 -6.24
N HIS A 39 0.94 -22.95 -6.59
CA HIS A 39 -0.28 -23.00 -7.37
C HIS A 39 -0.04 -23.32 -8.85
N MET A 40 1.05 -22.79 -9.42
CA MET A 40 1.44 -23.09 -10.81
C MET A 40 1.74 -24.58 -11.05
N GLU A 41 2.26 -25.29 -10.05
CA GLU A 41 2.46 -26.74 -10.10
C GLU A 41 1.17 -27.53 -10.34
N PHE A 42 0.01 -26.94 -9.96
CA PHE A 42 -1.32 -27.49 -10.20
C PHE A 42 -2.01 -26.88 -11.45
N GLY A 43 -1.28 -26.09 -12.25
CA GLY A 43 -1.81 -25.44 -13.45
C GLY A 43 -2.68 -24.22 -13.17
N GLU A 44 -2.63 -23.69 -11.95
CA GLU A 44 -3.36 -22.47 -11.56
C GLU A 44 -2.51 -21.22 -11.87
N SER A 45 -3.17 -20.12 -12.21
CA SER A 45 -2.54 -18.82 -12.49
C SER A 45 -3.44 -17.68 -12.05
N VAL A 46 -2.90 -16.48 -11.99
CA VAL A 46 -3.65 -15.25 -11.65
C VAL A 46 -4.42 -14.76 -12.89
N PRO A 47 -5.75 -14.87 -12.91
CA PRO A 47 -6.53 -14.42 -14.05
C PRO A 47 -6.55 -12.89 -14.14
N ASN A 48 -6.50 -12.37 -15.36
CA ASN A 48 -6.70 -10.93 -15.65
C ASN A 48 -5.80 -9.97 -14.86
N GLN A 49 -4.58 -10.38 -14.53
CA GLN A 49 -3.62 -9.60 -13.75
C GLN A 49 -4.20 -9.11 -12.41
N ARG A 50 -4.92 -9.94 -11.69
CA ARG A 50 -5.57 -9.58 -10.42
C ARG A 50 -4.60 -9.49 -9.23
N LEU A 51 -3.31 -9.63 -9.43
CA LEU A 51 -2.26 -9.41 -8.45
C LEU A 51 -1.28 -8.35 -8.95
N TRP A 52 -1.23 -7.24 -8.24
CA TRP A 52 -0.26 -6.17 -8.49
C TRP A 52 0.77 -6.14 -7.36
N VAL A 53 2.04 -6.17 -7.72
CA VAL A 53 3.16 -6.08 -6.78
C VAL A 53 3.88 -4.76 -7.02
N PHE A 54 3.92 -3.91 -6.00
CA PHE A 54 4.58 -2.61 -6.05
C PHE A 54 5.96 -2.72 -5.41
N THR A 55 7.01 -2.29 -6.10
CA THR A 55 8.39 -2.40 -5.60
C THR A 55 9.25 -1.22 -6.05
N SER A 56 10.46 -1.09 -5.50
CA SER A 56 11.45 -0.13 -5.97
C SER A 56 12.24 -0.69 -7.15
N GLN A 57 12.84 0.20 -7.95
CA GLN A 57 13.74 -0.20 -9.03
C GLN A 57 14.90 -1.07 -8.52
N GLU A 58 15.41 -0.76 -7.33
CA GLU A 58 16.50 -1.54 -6.73
C GLU A 58 16.08 -2.98 -6.41
N ASN A 59 14.94 -3.13 -5.71
CA ASN A 59 14.40 -4.45 -5.38
C ASN A 59 13.97 -5.22 -6.63
N TYR A 60 13.44 -4.52 -7.65
CA TYR A 60 13.10 -5.13 -8.93
C TYR A 60 14.34 -5.75 -9.58
N ALA A 61 15.46 -5.01 -9.69
CA ALA A 61 16.68 -5.51 -10.28
C ALA A 61 17.26 -6.73 -9.54
N LEU A 62 17.18 -6.73 -8.20
CA LEU A 62 17.59 -7.88 -7.38
C LEU A 62 16.69 -9.10 -7.60
N ALA A 63 15.38 -8.88 -7.66
CA ALA A 63 14.38 -9.92 -7.89
C ALA A 63 14.41 -10.46 -9.34
N GLU A 64 14.78 -9.64 -10.31
CA GLU A 64 15.01 -10.07 -11.68
C GLU A 64 16.25 -10.96 -11.77
N ALA A 65 17.36 -10.56 -11.13
CA ALA A 65 18.61 -11.32 -11.12
C ALA A 65 18.47 -12.72 -10.50
N ASP A 66 17.57 -12.91 -9.53
CA ASP A 66 17.33 -14.21 -8.88
C ASP A 66 16.14 -15.00 -9.46
N GLY A 67 15.48 -14.48 -10.51
CA GLY A 67 14.37 -15.13 -11.19
C GLY A 67 13.00 -14.93 -10.51
N THR A 68 12.92 -14.16 -9.44
CA THR A 68 11.65 -13.89 -8.74
C THR A 68 10.65 -13.15 -9.65
N ILE A 69 11.11 -12.17 -10.45
CA ILE A 69 10.26 -11.44 -11.39
C ILE A 69 9.64 -12.37 -12.43
N SER A 70 10.42 -13.27 -13.01
CA SER A 70 9.92 -14.24 -14.01
C SER A 70 8.78 -15.07 -13.44
N ILE A 71 8.88 -15.53 -12.20
CA ILE A 71 7.81 -16.32 -11.55
C ILE A 71 6.55 -15.47 -11.35
N LEU A 72 6.68 -14.23 -10.89
CA LEU A 72 5.55 -13.33 -10.69
C LEU A 72 4.80 -13.07 -12.00
N GLU A 73 5.53 -12.80 -13.08
CA GLU A 73 4.97 -12.48 -14.40
C GLU A 73 4.38 -13.73 -15.08
N GLU A 74 5.07 -14.87 -15.04
CA GLU A 74 4.57 -16.15 -15.55
C GLU A 74 3.27 -16.59 -14.85
N ALA A 75 3.15 -16.32 -13.56
CA ALA A 75 1.92 -16.57 -12.81
C ALA A 75 0.77 -15.61 -13.20
N GLY A 76 1.00 -14.58 -14.00
CA GLY A 76 0.01 -13.59 -14.43
C GLY A 76 -0.11 -12.37 -13.51
N SER A 77 0.88 -12.10 -12.68
CA SER A 77 0.93 -10.89 -11.86
C SER A 77 1.45 -9.68 -12.65
N LEU A 78 1.12 -8.47 -12.20
CA LEU A 78 1.67 -7.22 -12.71
C LEU A 78 2.66 -6.66 -11.68
N VAL A 79 3.91 -6.42 -12.08
CA VAL A 79 4.91 -5.76 -11.23
C VAL A 79 5.03 -4.30 -11.62
N LEU A 80 4.86 -3.42 -10.64
CA LEU A 80 4.87 -1.97 -10.79
C LEU A 80 6.04 -1.37 -10.01
N VAL A 81 6.86 -0.59 -10.69
CA VAL A 81 8.12 -0.07 -10.15
C VAL A 81 8.00 1.41 -9.82
N ASP A 82 8.64 1.84 -8.73
CA ASP A 82 8.76 3.22 -8.26
C ASP A 82 7.42 3.96 -8.10
N THR A 83 6.37 3.20 -7.80
CA THR A 83 5.06 3.73 -7.42
C THR A 83 4.54 3.00 -6.18
N CYS A 84 3.34 3.34 -5.73
CA CYS A 84 2.73 2.64 -4.59
C CYS A 84 1.21 2.51 -4.77
N PRO A 85 0.57 1.60 -4.02
CA PRO A 85 -0.87 1.38 -4.12
C PRO A 85 -1.70 2.66 -3.94
N GLU A 86 -1.32 3.56 -3.05
CA GLU A 86 -2.11 4.76 -2.73
C GLU A 86 -2.19 5.77 -3.88
N VAL A 87 -1.08 6.01 -4.58
CA VAL A 87 -1.03 7.01 -5.65
C VAL A 87 -1.44 6.46 -7.02
N THR A 88 -1.64 5.16 -7.12
CA THR A 88 -2.08 4.51 -8.37
C THR A 88 -3.55 4.82 -8.63
N PRO A 89 -3.90 5.30 -9.83
CA PRO A 89 -5.30 5.50 -10.20
C PRO A 89 -5.98 4.16 -10.52
N TYR A 90 -7.00 3.81 -9.76
CA TYR A 90 -7.79 2.60 -10.02
C TYR A 90 -9.05 2.91 -10.83
N ASN A 91 -9.36 2.04 -11.82
CA ASN A 91 -10.65 2.11 -12.49
C ASN A 91 -11.76 1.67 -11.50
N ARG A 92 -12.57 2.64 -11.05
CA ARG A 92 -13.64 2.44 -10.06
C ARG A 92 -14.84 1.63 -10.58
N GLU A 93 -14.97 1.48 -11.88
CA GLU A 93 -15.98 0.60 -12.48
C GLU A 93 -15.57 -0.88 -12.37
N LYS A 94 -14.26 -1.15 -12.33
CA LYS A 94 -13.68 -2.49 -12.29
C LYS A 94 -13.30 -2.93 -10.89
N TYR A 95 -12.76 -2.01 -10.06
CA TYR A 95 -12.18 -2.34 -8.75
C TYR A 95 -12.97 -1.65 -7.64
N ASN A 96 -13.79 -2.41 -6.92
CA ASN A 96 -14.64 -1.94 -5.83
C ASN A 96 -14.20 -2.49 -4.47
N HIS A 97 -13.39 -3.55 -4.44
CA HIS A 97 -12.86 -4.15 -3.23
C HIS A 97 -11.42 -4.64 -3.47
N LEU A 98 -10.47 -4.09 -2.74
CA LEU A 98 -9.07 -4.48 -2.78
C LEU A 98 -8.72 -5.40 -1.61
N LEU A 99 -7.65 -6.18 -1.79
CA LEU A 99 -7.02 -6.96 -0.73
C LEU A 99 -5.52 -6.64 -0.70
N THR A 100 -4.96 -6.51 0.49
CA THR A 100 -3.53 -6.22 0.67
C THR A 100 -2.93 -7.00 1.83
N ASN A 101 -1.61 -7.14 1.84
CA ASN A 101 -0.86 -7.69 2.97
C ASN A 101 -0.51 -6.63 4.04
N SER A 102 -0.87 -5.38 3.83
CA SER A 102 -0.44 -4.26 4.64
C SER A 102 -1.60 -3.49 5.28
N MET A 103 -1.64 -3.41 6.61
CA MET A 103 -2.60 -2.56 7.32
C MET A 103 -2.41 -1.07 7.00
N LYS A 104 -1.19 -0.65 6.66
CA LYS A 104 -0.91 0.72 6.20
C LYS A 104 -1.58 0.98 4.85
N ALA A 105 -1.46 0.03 3.90
CA ALA A 105 -2.14 0.14 2.61
C ALA A 105 -3.66 0.18 2.78
N GLU A 106 -4.23 -0.68 3.62
CA GLU A 106 -5.67 -0.67 3.90
C GLU A 106 -6.14 0.71 4.35
N HIS A 107 -5.45 1.29 5.34
CA HIS A 107 -5.80 2.60 5.87
C HIS A 107 -5.82 3.68 4.78
N TYR A 108 -4.76 3.77 3.98
CA TYR A 108 -4.64 4.81 2.94
C TYR A 108 -5.58 4.56 1.75
N LEU A 109 -5.72 3.33 1.29
CA LEU A 109 -6.62 2.98 0.20
C LEU A 109 -8.09 3.22 0.55
N THR A 110 -8.46 2.96 1.82
CA THR A 110 -9.84 3.15 2.29
C THR A 110 -10.16 4.61 2.60
N SER A 111 -9.23 5.36 3.21
CA SER A 111 -9.47 6.72 3.71
C SER A 111 -8.79 7.83 2.92
N GLY A 112 -7.79 7.51 2.09
CA GLY A 112 -6.99 8.48 1.33
C GLY A 112 -7.58 8.86 -0.03
N LEU A 113 -6.73 8.89 -1.06
CA LEU A 113 -7.09 9.38 -2.39
C LEU A 113 -8.10 8.47 -3.09
N ASN A 114 -7.90 7.17 -2.99
CA ASN A 114 -8.67 6.19 -3.74
C ASN A 114 -10.04 5.88 -3.14
N ARG A 115 -10.17 5.86 -1.83
CA ARG A 115 -11.41 5.55 -1.09
C ARG A 115 -12.08 4.26 -1.57
N ILE A 116 -11.27 3.20 -1.73
CA ILE A 116 -11.75 1.88 -2.11
C ILE A 116 -11.80 1.02 -0.85
N PRO A 117 -12.90 0.32 -0.56
CA PRO A 117 -12.96 -0.70 0.48
C PRO A 117 -11.81 -1.67 0.31
N THR A 118 -10.99 -1.81 1.34
CA THR A 118 -9.79 -2.64 1.30
C THR A 118 -9.77 -3.56 2.50
N SER A 119 -9.42 -4.82 2.28
CA SER A 119 -9.24 -5.83 3.32
C SER A 119 -7.77 -6.18 3.48
N VAL A 120 -7.45 -6.85 4.59
CA VAL A 120 -6.07 -7.28 4.90
C VAL A 120 -6.02 -8.80 5.07
N ALA A 121 -4.98 -9.42 4.51
CA ALA A 121 -4.71 -10.83 4.69
C ALA A 121 -3.19 -11.11 4.64
N SER A 122 -2.78 -12.33 4.99
CA SER A 122 -1.39 -12.77 4.77
C SER A 122 -1.07 -12.84 3.27
N ILE A 123 0.22 -12.82 2.90
CA ILE A 123 0.64 -12.96 1.50
C ILE A 123 0.07 -14.24 0.88
N GLN A 124 0.09 -15.35 1.60
CA GLN A 124 -0.47 -16.62 1.14
C GLN A 124 -1.97 -16.54 0.85
N GLU A 125 -2.72 -15.85 1.71
CA GLU A 125 -4.16 -15.62 1.50
C GLU A 125 -4.39 -14.65 0.35
N CYS A 126 -3.58 -13.59 0.23
CA CYS A 126 -3.60 -12.67 -0.90
C CYS A 126 -3.43 -13.42 -2.24
N VAL A 127 -2.45 -14.31 -2.34
CA VAL A 127 -2.21 -15.12 -3.53
C VAL A 127 -3.42 -16.01 -3.83
N ARG A 128 -3.99 -16.69 -2.84
CA ARG A 128 -5.19 -17.51 -3.05
C ARG A 128 -6.38 -16.71 -3.58
N HIS A 129 -6.61 -15.50 -3.02
CA HIS A 129 -7.66 -14.61 -3.51
C HIS A 129 -7.38 -14.03 -4.91
N ALA A 130 -6.10 -13.86 -5.27
CA ALA A 130 -5.73 -13.42 -6.60
C ALA A 130 -6.04 -14.51 -7.66
N ILE A 131 -5.82 -15.77 -7.32
CA ILE A 131 -6.07 -16.93 -8.19
C ILE A 131 -7.57 -17.26 -8.26
N ASP A 132 -8.25 -17.40 -7.11
CA ASP A 132 -9.68 -17.69 -7.05
C ASP A 132 -10.49 -16.43 -6.67
N PRO A 133 -11.15 -15.78 -7.64
CA PRO A 133 -11.98 -14.62 -7.39
C PRO A 133 -13.23 -14.91 -6.55
N HIS A 134 -13.60 -16.17 -6.40
CA HIS A 134 -14.80 -16.60 -5.68
C HIS A 134 -14.52 -17.16 -4.28
N LEU A 135 -13.26 -17.12 -3.85
CA LEU A 135 -12.83 -17.70 -2.56
C LEU A 135 -13.60 -17.13 -1.36
N ALA A 136 -13.99 -15.87 -1.40
CA ALA A 136 -14.81 -15.23 -0.36
C ALA A 136 -16.19 -14.87 -0.91
N LYS A 137 -17.21 -15.65 -0.50
CA LYS A 137 -18.62 -15.37 -0.79
C LYS A 137 -19.25 -14.64 0.40
N GLY A 138 -19.37 -13.33 0.32
CA GLY A 138 -20.00 -12.53 1.38
C GLY A 138 -20.20 -11.08 0.92
N PRO A 139 -20.85 -10.23 1.72
CA PRO A 139 -21.03 -8.82 1.37
C PRO A 139 -19.69 -8.09 1.33
N THR A 140 -19.47 -7.30 0.29
CA THR A 140 -18.33 -6.39 0.18
C THR A 140 -18.30 -5.43 1.39
N PRO A 141 -17.14 -5.18 2.01
CA PRO A 141 -17.02 -4.20 3.08
C PRO A 141 -17.54 -2.83 2.63
N LYS A 142 -18.35 -2.19 3.44
CA LYS A 142 -18.79 -0.81 3.18
C LYS A 142 -17.76 0.15 3.74
N LEU A 143 -17.48 1.24 3.01
CA LEU A 143 -16.71 2.36 3.53
C LEU A 143 -17.37 2.90 4.78
N THR A 144 -16.75 2.69 5.93
CA THR A 144 -17.08 3.42 7.14
C THR A 144 -16.54 4.84 6.96
N GLN A 145 -17.41 5.83 6.82
CA GLN A 145 -16.98 7.22 6.90
C GLN A 145 -16.38 7.42 8.28
N ALA A 146 -15.08 7.63 8.34
CA ALA A 146 -14.44 8.11 9.56
C ALA A 146 -15.09 9.47 9.86
N SER A 147 -15.96 9.51 10.85
CA SER A 147 -16.46 10.76 11.40
C SER A 147 -15.25 11.49 11.95
N HIS A 148 -14.81 12.55 11.28
CA HIS A 148 -13.91 13.52 11.85
C HIS A 148 -14.65 14.13 13.03
N GLY A 149 -14.46 13.54 14.22
CA GLY A 149 -14.86 14.12 15.48
C GLY A 149 -14.09 15.41 15.65
N GLY A 150 -14.75 16.52 15.32
CA GLY A 150 -14.26 17.84 15.62
C GLY A 150 -14.01 17.94 17.12
N GLN A 151 -12.78 17.98 17.55
CA GLN A 151 -12.40 18.33 18.90
C GLN A 151 -12.87 19.76 19.14
N LYS A 152 -14.00 19.91 19.82
CA LYS A 152 -14.42 21.18 20.39
C LYS A 152 -13.41 21.56 21.45
N SER A 153 -12.61 22.54 21.15
CA SER A 153 -11.77 23.28 22.08
C SER A 153 -12.65 23.80 23.23
N SER A 154 -12.45 23.29 24.42
CA SER A 154 -13.01 23.87 25.65
C SER A 154 -11.95 24.71 26.36
N LYS A 155 -12.20 26.01 26.31
CA LYS A 155 -11.98 27.05 27.32
C LYS A 155 -10.78 27.00 28.25
N THR A 156 -9.90 28.00 28.03
CA THR A 156 -9.46 29.04 28.97
C THR A 156 -9.08 28.61 30.40
N HIS A 157 -7.79 28.63 30.68
CA HIS A 157 -7.27 29.16 31.94
C HIS A 157 -6.15 30.16 31.64
N GLN A 158 -6.47 31.45 31.84
CA GLN A 158 -5.51 32.53 31.99
C GLN A 158 -4.83 32.36 33.34
N THR A 159 -3.52 32.25 33.34
CA THR A 159 -2.69 32.72 34.46
C THR A 159 -1.45 33.36 33.87
N GLY A 160 -1.29 34.63 34.20
CA GLY A 160 -0.24 35.49 33.71
C GLY A 160 1.14 35.10 34.24
N LEU A 161 2.14 35.36 33.43
CA LEU A 161 3.51 35.61 33.89
C LEU A 161 4.20 36.58 32.95
N LYS A 162 4.84 37.50 33.63
CA LYS A 162 5.49 38.75 33.22
C LYS A 162 6.53 38.58 32.11
N SER A 163 6.59 39.65 31.32
CA SER A 163 7.66 40.06 30.43
C SER A 163 9.06 40.02 31.05
N ILE A 164 10.01 39.46 30.30
CA ILE A 164 11.40 39.89 30.38
C ILE A 164 11.89 40.13 28.95
N ALA A 165 12.29 41.34 28.70
CA ALA A 165 12.97 41.80 27.48
C ALA A 165 14.44 41.36 27.51
N GLY A 166 14.99 41.03 26.35
CA GLY A 166 16.42 40.76 26.17
C GLY A 166 16.77 40.53 24.71
N SER A 167 17.06 41.63 24.06
CA SER A 167 18.08 41.90 23.02
C SER A 167 18.76 40.76 22.27
N GLY A 168 18.60 40.75 20.94
CA GLY A 168 19.66 40.86 19.93
C GLY A 168 20.47 39.62 19.61
N LEU A 169 20.40 39.19 18.36
CA LEU A 169 21.55 39.12 17.44
C LEU A 169 21.11 38.54 16.08
N SER A 170 21.41 39.32 15.06
CA SER A 170 21.33 38.98 13.64
C SER A 170 22.46 38.00 13.26
N SER A 171 22.19 37.07 12.38
CA SER A 171 23.18 36.68 11.37
C SER A 171 22.46 36.02 10.17
N GLN A 172 22.58 36.70 9.06
CA GLN A 172 22.35 36.24 7.70
C GLN A 172 23.26 35.05 7.41
N GLY A 173 22.73 34.09 6.68
CA GLY A 173 23.51 33.03 6.08
C GLY A 173 22.80 32.61 4.80
N ASP A 174 23.11 33.32 3.70
CA ASP A 174 22.79 32.98 2.35
C ASP A 174 23.42 31.61 2.00
N PHE A 175 22.63 30.67 1.50
CA PHE A 175 23.14 29.52 0.81
C PHE A 175 22.69 29.57 -0.65
N LEU A 176 23.55 30.11 -1.48
CA LEU A 176 23.58 29.95 -2.93
C LEU A 176 23.94 28.48 -3.26
N ILE A 177 23.09 27.84 -4.03
CA ILE A 177 23.49 26.66 -4.81
C ILE A 177 23.47 27.06 -6.28
N GLU A 178 24.62 27.46 -6.78
CA GLU A 178 25.02 27.30 -8.17
C GLU A 178 25.46 25.84 -8.31
N GLY A 179 25.16 25.10 -9.33
CA GLY A 179 25.01 25.22 -10.70
C GLY A 179 25.67 24.06 -11.39
N THR A 180 25.11 23.70 -12.48
CA THR A 180 25.76 23.39 -13.75
C THR A 180 26.63 22.12 -13.88
N ALA A 181 26.27 21.28 -14.76
CA ALA A 181 26.79 20.93 -16.09
C ALA A 181 26.51 19.47 -16.39
N MET A 182 25.77 19.12 -17.40
CA MET A 182 26.07 19.00 -18.84
C MET A 182 27.27 18.14 -19.20
N VAL A 183 26.96 17.22 -20.16
CA VAL A 183 27.82 16.63 -21.23
C VAL A 183 28.55 15.34 -20.83
N THR A 184 28.40 14.29 -21.50
CA THR A 184 28.25 13.78 -22.89
C THR A 184 27.69 12.37 -22.87
#